data_c16051450dc6fe5691db8dd0550de07c
#
_entry.id   c16051450dc6fe5691db8dd0550de07c
#
_cell.length_a   1.000
_cell.length_b   1.000
_cell.length_c   1.000
_cell.angle_alpha   90.00
_cell.angle_beta   90.00
_cell.angle_gamma   90.00
#
_symmetry.space_group_name_H-M   'P 1'
#
loop_
_entity.id
_entity.type
_entity.pdbx_description
1 polymer ?
#
loop_
_entity_poly.entity_id
_entity_poly.type
_entity_poly.pdbx_seq_one_letter_code
_entity_poly.pdbx_strand_id
1 'polypeptide(L)'
;MNKEARMKKEVSRLKKVFAALSDEERAVCDGLIVQAARLRVLLDDAWEDISSRGDVEMFTQSAEAPPYERLRPVAQIYNTRDKNYQTIIRQLLDRLPQGSKDAAEDI
;
A
#
# COMPACT_ATOMS: atom_id res chain seq x y z
N MET A 1 -5.30 -10.94 -14.59
CA MET A 1 -5.46 -9.48 -14.69
C MET A 1 -4.08 -8.84 -14.55
N ASN A 2 -3.71 -7.94 -15.46
CA ASN A 2 -2.40 -7.29 -15.41
C ASN A 2 -2.38 -6.23 -14.29
N LYS A 3 -1.19 -5.72 -14.01
CA LYS A 3 -0.98 -4.77 -12.91
C LYS A 3 -1.78 -3.49 -13.10
N GLU A 4 -1.81 -2.97 -14.31
CA GLU A 4 -2.55 -1.74 -14.61
C GLU A 4 -4.05 -1.91 -14.39
N ALA A 5 -4.61 -3.03 -14.81
CA ALA A 5 -6.03 -3.34 -14.59
C ALA A 5 -6.35 -3.51 -13.10
N ARG A 6 -5.44 -4.13 -12.35
CA ARG A 6 -5.58 -4.27 -10.91
C ARG A 6 -5.56 -2.90 -10.21
N MET A 7 -4.71 -2.01 -10.66
CA MET A 7 -4.65 -0.64 -10.12
C MET A 7 -5.94 0.12 -10.40
N LYS A 8 -6.48 0.01 -11.62
CA LYS A 8 -7.75 0.64 -11.97
C LYS A 8 -8.91 0.11 -11.13
N LYS A 9 -8.93 -1.19 -10.90
CA LYS A 9 -9.97 -1.83 -10.07
C LYS A 9 -9.88 -1.32 -8.63
N GLU A 10 -8.67 -1.17 -8.11
CA GLU A 10 -8.47 -0.67 -6.75
C GLU A 10 -8.86 0.80 -6.63
N VAL A 11 -8.56 1.63 -7.64
CA VAL A 11 -9.05 3.02 -7.69
C VAL A 11 -10.57 3.05 -7.59
N SER A 12 -11.25 2.21 -8.36
CA SER A 12 -12.72 2.15 -8.34
C SER A 12 -13.24 1.73 -6.96
N ARG A 13 -12.60 0.76 -6.33
CA ARG A 13 -12.97 0.32 -4.98
C ARG A 13 -12.81 1.45 -3.97
N LEU A 14 -11.68 2.14 -3.99
CA LEU A 14 -11.42 3.23 -3.05
C LEU A 14 -12.37 4.40 -3.28
N LYS A 15 -12.71 4.71 -4.52
CA LYS A 15 -13.71 5.75 -4.80
C LYS A 15 -15.08 5.44 -4.19
N LYS A 16 -15.45 4.17 -4.18
CA LYS A 16 -16.70 3.75 -3.50
C LYS A 16 -16.59 3.86 -1.98
N VAL A 17 -15.45 3.42 -1.42
CA VAL A 17 -15.21 3.52 0.03
C VAL A 17 -15.30 4.98 0.48
N PHE A 18 -14.75 5.91 -0.31
CA PHE A 18 -14.70 7.32 0.02
C PHE A 18 -15.78 8.13 -0.71
N ALA A 19 -16.91 7.49 -1.06
CA ALA A 19 -18.00 8.16 -1.79
C ALA A 19 -18.62 9.30 -1.00
N ALA A 20 -18.51 9.32 0.33
CA ALA A 20 -19.07 10.36 1.19
C ALA A 20 -18.25 11.65 1.21
N LEU A 21 -17.08 11.68 0.56
CA LEU A 21 -16.32 12.92 0.40
C LEU A 21 -17.16 13.93 -0.39
N SER A 22 -17.11 15.21 0.02
CA SER A 22 -17.74 16.29 -0.76
C SER A 22 -17.03 16.40 -2.12
N ASP A 23 -17.69 17.07 -3.08
CA ASP A 23 -17.10 17.29 -4.40
C ASP A 23 -15.77 18.05 -4.30
N GLU A 24 -15.69 19.03 -3.40
CA GLU A 24 -14.46 19.81 -3.16
C GLU A 24 -13.35 18.93 -2.59
N GLU A 25 -13.67 18.12 -1.58
CA GLU A 25 -12.70 17.20 -0.99
C GLU A 25 -12.27 16.14 -2.00
N ARG A 26 -13.20 15.65 -2.82
CA ARG A 26 -12.91 14.64 -3.82
C ARG A 26 -11.91 15.15 -4.87
N ALA A 27 -12.05 16.40 -5.28
CA ALA A 27 -11.11 17.00 -6.23
C ALA A 27 -9.67 17.03 -5.67
N VAL A 28 -9.52 17.28 -4.37
CA VAL A 28 -8.21 17.27 -3.70
C VAL A 28 -7.70 15.84 -3.50
N CYS A 29 -8.59 14.91 -3.19
CA CYS A 29 -8.22 13.56 -2.77
C CYS A 29 -8.02 12.57 -3.92
N ASP A 30 -8.41 12.89 -5.15
CA ASP A 30 -8.30 11.95 -6.27
C ASP A 30 -6.86 11.46 -6.46
N GLY A 31 -5.88 12.34 -6.35
CA GLY A 31 -4.47 11.96 -6.44
C GLY A 31 -4.04 11.01 -5.33
N LEU A 32 -4.52 11.24 -4.11
CA LEU A 32 -4.24 10.37 -2.97
C LEU A 32 -4.85 8.99 -3.17
N ILE A 33 -6.07 8.93 -3.71
CA ILE A 33 -6.73 7.66 -4.01
C ILE A 33 -5.93 6.85 -5.04
N VAL A 34 -5.45 7.51 -6.10
CA VAL A 34 -4.62 6.85 -7.12
C VAL A 34 -3.33 6.33 -6.51
N GLN A 35 -2.66 7.13 -5.66
CA GLN A 35 -1.43 6.71 -4.99
C GLN A 35 -1.69 5.52 -4.06
N ALA A 36 -2.77 5.56 -3.29
CA ALA A 36 -3.15 4.45 -2.40
C ALA A 36 -3.41 3.18 -3.21
N ALA A 37 -4.10 3.28 -4.34
CA ALA A 37 -4.38 2.13 -5.20
C ALA A 37 -3.10 1.50 -5.74
N ARG A 38 -2.15 2.33 -6.20
CA ARG A 38 -0.85 1.84 -6.69
C ARG A 38 -0.08 1.13 -5.58
N LEU A 39 -0.04 1.73 -4.40
CA LEU A 39 0.64 1.14 -3.25
C LEU A 39 0.00 -0.18 -2.84
N ARG A 40 -1.34 -0.27 -2.85
CA ARG A 40 -2.04 -1.51 -2.49
C ARG A 40 -1.63 -2.66 -3.41
N VAL A 41 -1.61 -2.43 -4.71
CA VAL A 41 -1.21 -3.46 -5.67
C VAL A 41 0.25 -3.86 -5.49
N LEU A 42 1.16 -2.88 -5.30
CA LEU A 42 2.57 -3.17 -5.08
C LEU A 42 2.80 -3.93 -3.77
N LEU A 43 2.06 -3.59 -2.72
CA LEU A 43 2.13 -4.28 -1.44
C LEU A 43 1.65 -5.73 -1.56
N ASP A 44 0.57 -5.96 -2.29
CA ASP A 44 0.06 -7.32 -2.50
C ASP A 44 1.06 -8.19 -3.25
N ASP A 45 1.71 -7.64 -4.28
CA ASP A 45 2.74 -8.36 -5.02
C ASP A 45 3.97 -8.66 -4.17
N ALA A 46 4.40 -7.68 -3.38
CA ALA A 46 5.53 -7.87 -2.47
C ALA A 46 5.22 -8.89 -1.39
N TRP A 47 3.99 -8.87 -0.86
CA TRP A 47 3.56 -9.85 0.14
C TRP A 47 3.55 -11.27 -0.42
N GLU A 48 3.13 -11.45 -1.66
CA GLU A 48 3.16 -12.75 -2.32
C GLU A 48 4.59 -13.30 -2.39
N ASP A 49 5.56 -12.46 -2.74
CA ASP A 49 6.97 -12.83 -2.76
C ASP A 49 7.47 -13.16 -1.34
N ILE A 50 7.19 -12.31 -0.37
CA ILE A 50 7.60 -12.51 1.01
C ILE A 50 7.01 -13.80 1.58
N SER A 51 5.73 -14.07 1.29
CA SER A 51 5.04 -15.27 1.77
C SER A 51 5.65 -16.55 1.22
N SER A 52 6.12 -16.53 -0.02
CA SER A 52 6.68 -17.72 -0.67
C SER A 52 8.18 -17.88 -0.46
N ARG A 53 8.93 -16.79 -0.34
CA ARG A 53 10.40 -16.81 -0.25
C ARG A 53 10.95 -16.35 1.09
N GLY A 54 10.10 -15.82 1.97
CA GLY A 54 10.52 -15.26 3.24
C GLY A 54 11.01 -13.82 3.14
N ASP A 55 11.28 -13.22 4.27
CA ASP A 55 11.69 -11.81 4.36
C ASP A 55 13.18 -11.63 4.63
N VAL A 56 13.92 -12.71 4.88
CA VAL A 56 15.36 -12.67 5.14
C VAL A 56 16.10 -13.51 4.13
N GLU A 57 17.39 -13.21 3.98
CA GLU A 57 18.29 -13.96 3.13
C GLU A 57 19.67 -14.03 3.77
N MET A 58 20.47 -15.03 3.37
CA MET A 58 21.88 -15.08 3.72
C MET A 58 22.64 -14.22 2.73
N PHE A 59 23.46 -13.30 3.25
CA PHE A 59 24.22 -12.36 2.43
C PHE A 59 25.70 -12.45 2.79
N THR A 60 26.53 -12.45 1.76
CA THR A 60 27.99 -12.45 1.91
C THR A 60 28.54 -11.15 1.34
N GLN A 61 29.12 -10.33 2.21
CA GLN A 61 29.65 -9.03 1.83
C GLN A 61 30.93 -9.16 0.99
N SER A 62 31.75 -10.17 1.30
CA SER A 62 32.97 -10.47 0.55
C SER A 62 33.27 -11.96 0.66
N ALA A 63 34.15 -12.46 -0.21
CA ALA A 63 34.55 -13.88 -0.20
C ALA A 63 35.17 -14.32 1.13
N GLU A 64 35.74 -13.38 1.88
CA GLU A 64 36.44 -13.66 3.14
C GLU A 64 35.54 -13.48 4.37
N ALA A 65 34.43 -12.82 4.24
CA ALA A 65 33.50 -12.57 5.35
C ALA A 65 32.52 -13.74 5.50
N PRO A 66 32.15 -14.12 6.74
CA PRO A 66 31.10 -15.13 6.92
C PRO A 66 29.76 -14.57 6.47
N PRO A 67 28.87 -15.43 5.93
CA PRO A 67 27.52 -15.02 5.60
C PRO A 67 26.75 -14.59 6.86
N TYR A 68 25.84 -13.63 6.69
CA TYR A 68 24.95 -13.20 7.76
C TYR A 68 23.53 -13.01 7.22
N GLU A 69 22.54 -13.09 8.12
CA GLU A 69 21.15 -12.84 7.74
C GLU A 69 20.90 -11.35 7.58
N ARG A 70 20.14 -11.00 6.55
CA ARG A 70 19.64 -9.63 6.38
C ARG A 70 18.24 -9.68 5.80
N LEU A 71 17.50 -8.59 5.98
CA LEU A 71 16.23 -8.43 5.30
C LEU A 71 16.44 -8.38 3.78
N ARG A 72 15.62 -9.13 3.05
CA ARG A 72 15.61 -9.03 1.59
C ARG A 72 15.16 -7.64 1.17
N PRO A 73 15.67 -7.09 0.05
CA PRO A 73 15.25 -5.76 -0.41
C PRO A 73 13.73 -5.62 -0.55
N VAL A 74 13.02 -6.66 -0.98
CA VAL A 74 11.55 -6.63 -1.10
C VAL A 74 10.88 -6.39 0.24
N ALA A 75 11.43 -6.92 1.34
CA ALA A 75 10.88 -6.71 2.68
C ALA A 75 11.11 -5.28 3.15
N GLN A 76 12.27 -4.70 2.86
CA GLN A 76 12.56 -3.31 3.20
C GLN A 76 11.63 -2.35 2.44
N ILE A 77 11.45 -2.61 1.15
CA ILE A 77 10.55 -1.81 0.30
C ILE A 77 9.10 -1.95 0.78
N TYR A 78 8.69 -3.17 1.12
CA TYR A 78 7.35 -3.42 1.66
C TYR A 78 7.08 -2.55 2.89
N ASN A 79 8.01 -2.55 3.84
CA ASN A 79 7.84 -1.79 5.08
C ASN A 79 7.67 -0.29 4.82
N THR A 80 8.46 0.27 3.90
CA THR A 80 8.36 1.69 3.55
C THR A 80 7.04 1.99 2.85
N ARG A 81 6.65 1.16 1.89
CA ARG A 81 5.40 1.35 1.15
C ARG A 81 4.18 1.17 2.04
N ASP A 82 4.22 0.25 2.98
CA ASP A 82 3.13 0.05 3.93
C ASP A 82 2.93 1.28 4.80
N LYS A 83 4.01 1.87 5.31
CA LYS A 83 3.93 3.13 6.06
C LYS A 83 3.28 4.24 5.22
N ASN A 84 3.70 4.37 3.96
CA ASN A 84 3.17 5.38 3.07
C ASN A 84 1.68 5.14 2.79
N TYR A 85 1.30 3.89 2.58
CA TYR A 85 -0.10 3.51 2.38
C TYR A 85 -0.95 3.87 3.60
N GLN A 86 -0.51 3.50 4.80
CA GLN A 86 -1.21 3.81 6.04
C GLN A 86 -1.39 5.32 6.23
N THR A 87 -0.37 6.10 5.91
CA THR A 87 -0.42 7.56 5.99
C THR A 87 -1.48 8.13 5.06
N ILE A 88 -1.50 7.67 3.79
CA ILE A 88 -2.47 8.15 2.81
C ILE A 88 -3.90 7.76 3.20
N ILE A 89 -4.12 6.52 3.62
CA ILE A 89 -5.45 6.07 4.04
C ILE A 89 -5.94 6.88 5.23
N ARG A 90 -5.06 7.17 6.19
CA ARG A 90 -5.44 8.00 7.36
C ARG A 90 -5.84 9.39 6.92
N GLN A 91 -5.09 10.01 6.01
CA GLN A 91 -5.43 11.33 5.48
C GLN A 91 -6.81 11.31 4.80
N LEU A 92 -7.13 10.28 4.05
CA LEU A 92 -8.43 10.13 3.40
C LEU A 92 -9.55 9.95 4.41
N LEU A 93 -9.33 9.10 5.43
CA LEU A 93 -10.32 8.86 6.49
C LEU A 93 -10.62 10.14 7.27
N ASP A 94 -9.60 10.95 7.54
CA ASP A 94 -9.77 12.20 8.28
C ASP A 94 -10.61 13.23 7.55
N ARG A 95 -10.74 13.12 6.24
CA ARG A 95 -11.56 14.04 5.42
C ARG A 95 -13.00 13.58 5.27
N LEU A 96 -13.34 12.38 5.73
CA LEU A 96 -14.72 11.90 5.67
C LEU A 96 -15.59 12.58 6.74
N PRO A 97 -16.89 12.81 6.46
CA PRO A 97 -17.82 13.22 7.51
C PRO A 97 -17.83 12.22 8.65
N GLN A 98 -18.05 12.69 9.87
CA GLN A 98 -17.96 11.87 11.08
C GLN A 98 -18.82 10.59 11.00
N GLY A 99 -20.02 10.66 10.46
CA GLY A 99 -20.92 9.52 10.36
C GLY A 99 -20.51 8.48 9.31
N SER A 100 -19.52 8.77 8.46
CA SER A 100 -19.09 7.88 7.38
C SER A 100 -17.80 7.15 7.70
N LYS A 101 -17.09 7.53 8.77
CA LYS A 101 -15.78 6.95 9.10
C LYS A 101 -15.87 5.48 9.47
N ASP A 102 -16.91 5.09 10.21
CA ASP A 102 -17.05 3.71 10.65
C ASP A 102 -17.20 2.74 9.47
N ALA A 103 -17.94 3.14 8.42
CA ALA A 103 -18.12 2.32 7.24
C ALA A 103 -16.82 2.18 6.42
N ALA A 104 -15.90 3.15 6.52
CA ALA A 104 -14.66 3.16 5.78
C ALA A 104 -13.50 2.48 6.53
N GLU A 105 -13.64 2.19 7.82
CA GLU A 105 -12.58 1.60 8.64
C GLU A 105 -12.23 0.17 8.24
N ASP A 106 -13.11 -0.53 7.52
CA ASP A 106 -12.90 -1.91 7.09
C ASP A 106 -12.08 -2.03 5.78
N ILE A 107 -11.37 -1.01 5.41
CA ILE A 107 -10.54 -1.05 4.20
C ILE A 107 -9.44 -2.16 4.29
#